data_764321b28e3fad24a96dec9e9c2d4c0a
#
_entry.id   764321b28e3fad24a96dec9e9c2d4c0a
#
_cell.length_a   1.000
_cell.length_b   1.000
_cell.length_c   1.000
_cell.angle_alpha   90.00
_cell.angle_beta   90.00
_cell.angle_gamma   90.00
#
_symmetry.space_group_name_H-M   'P 1'
#
loop_
_entity.id
_entity.type
_entity.pdbx_description
1 polymer ?
#
loop_
_entity_poly.entity_id
_entity_poly.type
_entity_poly.pdbx_seq_one_letter_code
_entity_poly.pdbx_strand_id
1 'polypeptide(L)'
;MSYFSCKFNKKERTINRSLNIDEELYTELERLSKNVYDASITKLVNAAIERLIETENIQIYKRKNKSYISRSFLVRESLLDNLYELKDKYGVSICLLINVAIRNTLMEEKMQWKTAYFFTKTVDIL
;
A
#
# COMPACT_ATOMS: atom_id res chain seq x y z
N MET A 1 -21.96 25.43 -0.55
CA MET A 1 -21.03 24.61 0.26
C MET A 1 -19.63 24.72 -0.28
N SER A 2 -18.66 24.99 0.58
CA SER A 2 -17.28 25.05 0.14
C SER A 2 -16.76 23.65 -0.22
N TYR A 3 -15.73 23.59 -1.06
CA TYR A 3 -15.08 22.35 -1.43
C TYR A 3 -14.61 21.55 -0.20
N PHE A 4 -14.00 22.23 0.77
CA PHE A 4 -13.52 21.58 1.97
C PHE A 4 -14.66 20.98 2.79
N SER A 5 -15.76 21.72 2.97
CA SER A 5 -16.93 21.23 3.69
C SER A 5 -17.49 19.96 3.04
N CYS A 6 -17.59 19.97 1.72
CA CYS A 6 -18.07 18.83 0.94
C CYS A 6 -17.13 17.61 1.09
N LYS A 7 -15.82 17.85 1.08
CA LYS A 7 -14.82 16.79 1.16
C LYS A 7 -14.73 16.16 2.55
N PHE A 8 -14.85 16.97 3.61
CA PHE A 8 -14.71 16.47 4.98
C PHE A 8 -16.02 15.89 5.53
N ASN A 9 -17.17 16.35 5.06
CA ASN A 9 -18.45 15.85 5.51
C ASN A 9 -18.85 14.52 4.86
N LYS A 10 -18.30 14.22 3.69
CA LYS A 10 -18.49 12.92 3.05
C LYS A 10 -17.39 11.98 3.50
N LYS A 11 -17.56 11.41 4.70
CA LYS A 11 -16.71 10.30 5.10
C LYS A 11 -17.04 9.10 4.22
N GLU A 12 -16.09 8.69 3.43
CA GLU A 12 -16.23 7.49 2.66
C GLU A 12 -16.43 6.30 3.59
N ARG A 13 -17.37 5.44 3.25
CA ARG A 13 -17.63 4.23 4.01
C ARG A 13 -16.41 3.32 3.96
N THR A 14 -16.04 2.76 5.11
CA THR A 14 -14.96 1.77 5.20
C THR A 14 -15.54 0.40 5.55
N ILE A 15 -14.91 -0.64 5.02
CA ILE A 15 -15.30 -2.01 5.25
C ILE A 15 -14.16 -2.70 5.97
N ASN A 16 -14.47 -3.36 7.09
CA ASN A 16 -13.48 -4.12 7.84
C ASN A 16 -13.17 -5.42 7.11
N ARG A 17 -11.91 -5.65 6.80
CA ARG A 17 -11.46 -6.81 6.06
C ARG A 17 -10.29 -7.49 6.75
N SER A 18 -10.42 -8.81 6.98
CA SER A 18 -9.31 -9.61 7.49
C SER A 18 -8.39 -9.99 6.34
N LEU A 19 -7.12 -9.70 6.49
CA LEU A 19 -6.11 -9.89 5.45
C LEU A 19 -4.90 -10.63 6.00
N ASN A 20 -4.36 -11.52 5.19
CA ASN A 20 -3.07 -12.17 5.45
C ASN A 20 -2.00 -11.40 4.69
N ILE A 21 -1.14 -10.70 5.41
CA ILE A 21 -0.06 -9.91 4.83
C ILE A 21 1.26 -10.63 5.07
N ASP A 22 2.10 -10.69 4.05
CA ASP A 22 3.43 -11.28 4.18
C ASP A 22 4.17 -10.61 5.34
N GLU A 23 4.76 -11.42 6.21
CA GLU A 23 5.40 -10.92 7.43
C GLU A 23 6.46 -9.86 7.16
N GLU A 24 7.27 -10.06 6.13
CA GLU A 24 8.29 -9.09 5.75
C GLU A 24 7.69 -7.74 5.36
N LEU A 25 6.59 -7.76 4.61
CA LEU A 25 5.89 -6.54 4.22
C LEU A 25 5.26 -5.84 5.41
N TYR A 26 4.65 -6.62 6.31
CA TYR A 26 4.04 -6.07 7.51
C TYR A 26 5.07 -5.40 8.43
N THR A 27 6.23 -6.03 8.59
CA THR A 27 7.33 -5.49 9.39
C THR A 27 7.79 -4.12 8.85
N GLU A 28 7.90 -4.01 7.53
CA GLU A 28 8.25 -2.74 6.89
C GLU A 28 7.15 -1.68 7.07
N LEU A 29 5.88 -2.08 6.98
CA LEU A 29 4.78 -1.16 7.25
C LEU A 29 4.81 -0.63 8.68
N GLU A 30 5.10 -1.49 9.65
CA GLU A 30 5.24 -1.08 11.04
C GLU A 30 6.37 -0.07 11.21
N ARG A 31 7.51 -0.32 10.56
CA ARG A 31 8.65 0.59 10.60
C ARG A 31 8.30 1.96 10.03
N LEU A 32 7.67 1.98 8.86
CA LEU A 32 7.25 3.23 8.22
C LEU A 32 6.21 3.98 9.05
N SER A 33 5.27 3.24 9.62
CA SER A 33 4.23 3.81 10.45
C SER A 33 4.79 4.55 11.67
N LYS A 34 5.75 3.93 12.35
CA LYS A 34 6.30 4.47 13.60
C LYS A 34 7.43 5.50 13.38
N ASN A 35 8.30 5.23 12.42
CA ASN A 35 9.58 5.95 12.32
C ASN A 35 9.67 6.97 11.20
N VAL A 36 8.81 6.89 10.20
CA VAL A 36 8.93 7.75 9.01
C VAL A 36 7.73 8.66 8.83
N TYR A 37 6.52 8.12 8.83
CA TYR A 37 5.34 8.89 8.46
C TYR A 37 4.42 9.28 9.61
N ASP A 38 4.61 8.72 10.80
CA ASP A 38 3.71 8.95 11.94
C ASP A 38 2.24 8.77 11.52
N ALA A 39 1.98 7.73 10.75
CA ALA A 39 0.66 7.40 10.22
C ALA A 39 0.31 5.96 10.59
N SER A 40 -0.99 5.67 10.70
CA SER A 40 -1.43 4.31 11.01
C SER A 40 -1.11 3.35 9.85
N ILE A 41 -0.94 2.07 10.18
CA ILE A 41 -0.72 1.03 9.16
C ILE A 41 -1.91 0.97 8.20
N THR A 42 -3.13 1.17 8.71
CA THR A 42 -4.35 1.22 7.89
C THR A 42 -4.25 2.30 6.80
N LYS A 43 -3.75 3.48 7.14
CA LYS A 43 -3.54 4.56 6.16
C LYS A 43 -2.52 4.16 5.09
N LEU A 44 -1.44 3.51 5.50
CA LEU A 44 -0.41 3.04 4.57
C LEU A 44 -0.96 1.96 3.63
N VAL A 45 -1.74 1.04 4.15
CA VAL A 45 -2.37 -0.02 3.34
C VAL A 45 -3.33 0.59 2.32
N ASN A 46 -4.20 1.51 2.74
CA ASN A 46 -5.13 2.18 1.81
C ASN A 46 -4.40 2.98 0.74
N ALA A 47 -3.32 3.67 1.11
CA ALA A 47 -2.50 4.42 0.15
C ALA A 47 -1.86 3.48 -0.88
N ALA A 48 -1.36 2.33 -0.44
CA ALA A 48 -0.77 1.32 -1.33
C ALA A 48 -1.81 0.77 -2.32
N ILE A 49 -3.02 0.48 -1.83
CA ILE A 49 -4.11 0.01 -2.69
C ILE A 49 -4.47 1.07 -3.73
N GLU A 50 -4.58 2.32 -3.31
CA GLU A 50 -4.87 3.43 -4.22
C GLU A 50 -3.81 3.52 -5.33
N ARG A 51 -2.54 3.37 -4.98
CA ARG A 51 -1.45 3.38 -5.94
C ARG A 51 -1.55 2.22 -6.93
N LEU A 52 -1.89 1.02 -6.45
CA LEU A 52 -2.06 -0.14 -7.31
C LEU A 52 -3.18 0.08 -8.33
N ILE A 53 -4.30 0.66 -7.88
CA ILE A 53 -5.44 0.95 -8.75
C ILE A 53 -5.05 1.96 -9.84
N GLU A 54 -4.29 2.98 -9.47
CA GLU A 54 -3.83 3.99 -10.43
C GLU A 54 -2.88 3.40 -11.48
N THR A 55 -1.96 2.56 -11.07
CA THR A 55 -0.91 2.04 -11.95
C THR A 55 -1.28 0.74 -12.65
N GLU A 56 -2.18 -0.04 -12.07
CA GLU A 56 -2.50 -1.43 -12.48
C GLU A 56 -1.25 -2.29 -12.67
N ASN A 57 -0.21 -2.03 -11.89
CA ASN A 57 1.04 -2.78 -11.97
C ASN A 57 0.95 -4.07 -11.16
N ILE A 58 0.32 -5.09 -11.73
CA ILE A 58 0.08 -6.37 -11.07
C ILE A 58 1.30 -7.27 -11.29
N GLN A 59 2.33 -7.10 -10.47
CA GLN A 59 3.53 -7.93 -10.49
C GLN A 59 3.45 -8.98 -9.40
N ILE A 60 3.10 -10.20 -9.78
CA ILE A 60 3.03 -11.31 -8.86
C ILE A 60 4.46 -11.74 -8.52
N TYR A 61 4.74 -11.84 -7.25
CA TYR A 61 6.08 -12.20 -6.75
C TYR A 61 6.06 -13.54 -6.03
N LYS A 62 7.22 -14.19 -6.01
CA LYS A 62 7.40 -15.45 -5.30
C LYS A 62 7.76 -15.15 -3.84
N ARG A 63 6.99 -15.70 -2.92
CA ARG A 63 7.26 -15.54 -1.49
C ARG A 63 8.55 -16.28 -1.12
N LYS A 64 9.50 -15.56 -0.55
CA LYS A 64 10.70 -16.17 0.02
C LYS A 64 10.40 -16.91 1.32
N ASN A 65 9.43 -16.38 2.06
CA ASN A 65 9.01 -16.90 3.35
C ASN A 65 7.50 -17.15 3.30
N LYS A 66 7.06 -18.29 3.80
CA LYS A 66 5.62 -18.63 3.80
C LYS A 66 4.88 -18.07 5.01
N SER A 67 5.56 -17.26 5.83
CA SER A 67 4.96 -16.64 7.01
C SER A 67 4.17 -15.41 6.65
N TYR A 68 3.00 -15.28 7.24
CA TYR A 68 2.16 -14.10 7.10
C TYR A 68 1.53 -13.72 8.43
N ILE A 69 1.13 -12.47 8.54
CA ILE A 69 0.45 -11.94 9.72
C ILE A 69 -0.99 -11.65 9.31
N SER A 70 -1.93 -12.17 10.11
CA SER A 70 -3.35 -11.94 9.88
C SER A 70 -3.82 -10.76 10.72
N ARG A 71 -4.37 -9.74 10.07
CA ARG A 71 -4.88 -8.53 10.72
C ARG A 71 -6.12 -8.04 10.00
N SER A 72 -6.96 -7.32 10.72
CA SER A 72 -8.13 -6.67 10.15
C SER A 72 -7.82 -5.21 9.86
N PHE A 73 -8.23 -4.74 8.69
CA PHE A 73 -8.03 -3.37 8.26
C PHE A 73 -9.34 -2.77 7.76
N LEU A 74 -9.50 -1.48 8.02
CA LEU A 74 -10.61 -0.71 7.45
C LEU A 74 -10.19 -0.24 6.06
N VAL A 75 -10.79 -0.82 5.02
CA VAL A 75 -10.51 -0.48 3.63
C VAL A 75 -11.64 0.39 3.10
N ARG A 76 -11.29 1.48 2.42
CA ARG A 76 -12.29 2.36 1.81
C ARG A 76 -13.08 1.58 0.78
N GLU A 77 -14.42 1.76 0.79
CA GLU A 77 -15.33 0.99 -0.05
C GLU A 77 -15.01 1.14 -1.54
N SER A 78 -14.71 2.36 -2.00
CA SER A 78 -14.36 2.60 -3.40
C SER A 78 -13.11 1.84 -3.82
N LEU A 79 -12.10 1.76 -2.94
CA LEU A 79 -10.89 1.01 -3.21
C LEU A 79 -11.17 -0.49 -3.27
N LEU A 80 -12.03 -0.97 -2.38
CA LEU A 80 -12.40 -2.38 -2.36
C LEU A 80 -13.15 -2.76 -3.63
N ASP A 81 -14.08 -1.91 -4.08
CA ASP A 81 -14.82 -2.12 -5.33
C ASP A 81 -13.86 -2.21 -6.53
N ASN A 82 -12.87 -1.32 -6.58
CA ASN A 82 -11.86 -1.35 -7.63
C ASN A 82 -10.97 -2.59 -7.54
N LEU A 83 -10.68 -3.08 -6.33
CA LEU A 83 -9.96 -4.34 -6.15
C LEU A 83 -10.76 -5.54 -6.67
N TYR A 84 -12.07 -5.54 -6.48
CA TYR A 84 -12.92 -6.60 -7.05
C TYR A 84 -12.88 -6.59 -8.57
N GLU A 85 -12.86 -5.40 -9.19
CA GLU A 85 -12.71 -5.29 -10.64
C GLU A 85 -11.36 -5.85 -11.12
N LEU A 86 -10.28 -5.53 -10.41
CA LEU A 86 -8.95 -6.06 -10.72
C LEU A 86 -8.88 -7.57 -10.51
N LYS A 87 -9.54 -8.08 -9.46
CA LYS A 87 -9.64 -9.50 -9.21
C LYS A 87 -10.27 -10.22 -10.40
N ASP A 88 -11.38 -9.71 -10.90
CA ASP A 88 -12.08 -10.30 -12.03
C ASP A 88 -11.26 -10.18 -13.32
N LYS A 89 -10.59 -9.05 -13.51
CA LYS A 89 -9.80 -8.79 -14.71
C LYS A 89 -8.56 -9.68 -14.80
N TYR A 90 -7.87 -9.88 -13.69
CA TYR A 90 -6.58 -10.58 -13.66
C TYR A 90 -6.64 -11.99 -13.05
N GLY A 91 -7.77 -12.38 -12.50
CA GLY A 91 -7.92 -13.70 -11.89
C GLY A 91 -7.08 -13.91 -10.64
N VAL A 92 -6.90 -12.87 -9.83
CA VAL A 92 -6.04 -12.87 -8.63
C VAL A 92 -6.88 -12.57 -7.40
N SER A 93 -6.56 -13.19 -6.27
CA SER A 93 -7.31 -12.94 -5.04
C SER A 93 -7.10 -11.51 -4.52
N ILE A 94 -8.08 -10.99 -3.80
CA ILE A 94 -8.01 -9.67 -3.15
C ILE A 94 -6.80 -9.60 -2.22
N CYS A 95 -6.58 -10.65 -1.45
CA CYS A 95 -5.45 -10.70 -0.51
C CYS A 95 -4.11 -10.59 -1.23
N LEU A 96 -3.96 -11.30 -2.35
CA LEU A 96 -2.74 -11.22 -3.16
C LEU A 96 -2.58 -9.84 -3.78
N LEU A 97 -3.65 -9.25 -4.29
CA LEU A 97 -3.61 -7.89 -4.83
C LEU A 97 -3.13 -6.87 -3.80
N ILE A 98 -3.60 -6.98 -2.57
CA ILE A 98 -3.19 -6.07 -1.50
C ILE A 98 -1.72 -6.28 -1.15
N ASN A 99 -1.26 -7.52 -1.09
CA ASN A 99 0.17 -7.80 -0.86
C ASN A 99 1.04 -7.24 -1.99
N VAL A 100 0.60 -7.39 -3.24
CA VAL A 100 1.29 -6.82 -4.40
C VAL A 100 1.33 -5.29 -4.29
N ALA A 101 0.21 -4.67 -3.91
CA ALA A 101 0.13 -3.22 -3.72
C ALA A 101 1.15 -2.73 -2.69
N ILE A 102 1.20 -3.39 -1.55
CA ILE A 102 2.12 -3.04 -0.46
C ILE A 102 3.57 -3.22 -0.94
N ARG A 103 3.88 -4.35 -1.56
CA ARG A 103 5.23 -4.62 -2.05
C ARG A 103 5.68 -3.58 -3.07
N ASN A 104 4.82 -3.27 -4.05
CA ASN A 104 5.16 -2.29 -5.08
C ASN A 104 5.44 -0.92 -4.46
N THR A 105 4.61 -0.48 -3.52
CA THR A 105 4.77 0.82 -2.88
C THR A 105 6.04 0.86 -2.04
N LEU A 106 6.34 -0.20 -1.31
CA LEU A 106 7.58 -0.30 -0.53
C LEU A 106 8.81 -0.28 -1.44
N MET A 107 8.74 -0.93 -2.60
CA MET A 107 9.84 -0.92 -3.56
C MET A 107 10.05 0.47 -4.16
N GLU A 108 8.99 1.19 -4.47
CA GLU A 108 9.07 2.59 -4.92
C GLU A 108 9.74 3.46 -3.88
N GLU A 109 9.37 3.31 -2.62
CA GLU A 109 9.99 4.03 -1.50
C GLU A 109 11.50 3.77 -1.44
N LYS A 110 11.90 2.52 -1.51
CA LYS A 110 13.33 2.14 -1.49
C LYS A 110 14.09 2.71 -2.68
N MET A 111 13.48 2.70 -3.86
CA MET A 111 14.09 3.26 -5.06
C MET A 111 14.29 4.76 -4.93
N GLN A 112 13.31 5.49 -4.41
CA GLN A 112 13.42 6.92 -4.17
C GLN A 112 14.55 7.24 -3.19
N TRP A 113 14.64 6.50 -2.08
CA TRP A 113 15.70 6.68 -1.10
C TRP A 113 17.08 6.40 -1.69
N LYS A 114 17.23 5.32 -2.47
CA LYS A 114 18.48 4.97 -3.13
C LYS A 114 18.91 6.03 -4.14
N THR A 115 17.95 6.53 -4.92
CA THR A 115 18.23 7.57 -5.91
C THR A 115 18.67 8.86 -5.24
N ALA A 116 17.98 9.30 -4.18
CA ALA A 116 18.34 10.48 -3.42
C ALA A 116 19.72 10.32 -2.78
N TYR A 117 20.01 9.18 -2.17
CA TYR A 117 21.30 8.91 -1.56
C TYR A 117 22.42 8.90 -2.59
N PHE A 118 22.21 8.24 -3.71
CA PHE A 118 23.19 8.17 -4.79
C PHE A 118 23.49 9.56 -5.36
N PHE A 119 22.46 10.36 -5.56
CA PHE A 119 22.58 11.73 -6.07
C PHE A 119 23.39 12.61 -5.12
N THR A 120 23.08 12.53 -3.83
CA THR A 120 23.82 13.28 -2.80
C THR A 120 25.29 12.90 -2.77
N LYS A 121 25.58 11.61 -2.87
CA LYS A 121 26.96 11.11 -2.86
C LYS A 121 27.75 11.54 -4.09
N THR A 122 27.08 11.59 -5.24
CA THR A 122 27.72 12.06 -6.47
C THR A 122 28.07 13.53 -6.39
N VAL A 123 27.23 14.34 -5.77
CA VAL A 123 27.50 15.78 -5.55
C VAL A 123 28.68 15.96 -4.59
N ASP A 124 28.80 15.14 -3.58
CA ASP A 124 29.89 15.20 -2.60
C ASP A 124 31.26 14.86 -3.21
N ILE A 125 31.29 14.11 -4.30
CA ILE A 125 32.51 13.71 -5.01
C ILE A 125 33.01 14.83 -5.95
N LEU A 126 32.09 15.67 -6.37
CA LEU A 126 32.41 16.81 -7.23
C LEU A 126 32.85 18.04 -6.44
#